data_d42f65bec54c8b08fe9b5f2edf96009d
#
_entry.id   d42f65bec54c8b08fe9b5f2edf96009d
#
_cell.length_a   1.000
_cell.length_b   1.000
_cell.length_c   1.000
_cell.angle_alpha   90.00
_cell.angle_beta   90.00
_cell.angle_gamma   90.00
#
_symmetry.space_group_name_H-M   'P 1'
#
loop_
_entity.id
_entity.type
_entity.pdbx_description
1 polymer ?
#
loop_
_entity_poly.entity_id
_entity_poly.type
_entity_poly.pdbx_seq_one_letter_code
_entity_poly.pdbx_strand_id
1 'polypeptide(L)'
;LMKILLGVFIPLIIIIIILILLFVFRRRIPCLRALFTYKLPKTSTDLPPPIPIENFAANLKELSDKNGFHDLSQEMALLTITEVEDKYRLTKVAALQNGSRNRHNDMVPYDQSMVLVGRPWSTVLKDQEPRITVREVEKGYINASYVRRSEYGRRGEVLVSPFTTLPEYIAAQDPLESTVADFLTMVCEQRCPLIIMLSGHEEGGTEKCAQYWPGKETQTFTSENYSVVVRKESEESSGNVISRQLSIHPLGETSPWTVTQYQFMDWADHDVPDMESFYNLVIIHNKFLAKHHMGNEYGPTVVHCSNGAGKTGTFMVACFLLDRLRKNQQNVDIVGTVLATRKWRANLVQSWAQLQFLYNFIDFCIVRENLSGKSVTIRLPAASARKKKIPVIPFAF
;
A
#
# COMPACT_ATOMS: atom_id res chain seq x y z
N LEU A 1 35.86 -0.45 49.82
CA LEU A 1 36.22 0.00 48.47
C LEU A 1 36.76 -1.18 47.63
N MET A 2 37.72 -1.96 48.13
CA MET A 2 38.37 -3.08 47.40
C MET A 2 37.39 -4.20 47.02
N LYS A 3 36.43 -4.59 47.86
CA LYS A 3 35.41 -5.60 47.54
C LYS A 3 34.41 -5.11 46.45
N ILE A 4 34.11 -3.84 46.39
CA ILE A 4 33.25 -3.23 45.38
C ILE A 4 34.03 -3.13 44.05
N LEU A 5 35.30 -2.75 44.06
CA LEU A 5 36.16 -2.73 42.87
C LEU A 5 36.31 -4.14 42.27
N LEU A 6 36.57 -5.19 43.06
CA LEU A 6 36.64 -6.56 42.59
C LEU A 6 35.28 -7.03 42.01
N GLY A 7 34.17 -6.69 42.65
CA GLY A 7 32.82 -7.10 42.22
C GLY A 7 32.35 -6.49 40.88
N VAL A 8 32.92 -5.36 40.45
CA VAL A 8 32.57 -4.70 39.17
C VAL A 8 33.61 -4.98 38.08
N PHE A 9 34.92 -4.92 38.45
CA PHE A 9 35.98 -5.07 37.45
C PHE A 9 36.17 -6.51 36.99
N ILE A 10 36.00 -7.52 37.83
CA ILE A 10 36.13 -8.91 37.43
C ILE A 10 35.07 -9.31 36.36
N PRO A 11 33.74 -9.03 36.57
CA PRO A 11 32.75 -9.29 35.53
C PRO A 11 33.02 -8.54 34.23
N LEU A 12 33.47 -7.29 34.30
CA LEU A 12 33.78 -6.47 33.13
C LEU A 12 34.95 -7.07 32.32
N ILE A 13 36.01 -7.51 33.01
CA ILE A 13 37.17 -8.18 32.36
C ILE A 13 36.70 -9.50 31.71
N ILE A 14 35.88 -10.28 32.36
CA ILE A 14 35.33 -11.52 31.82
C ILE A 14 34.50 -11.25 30.55
N ILE A 15 33.65 -10.22 30.56
CA ILE A 15 32.87 -9.81 29.38
C ILE A 15 33.80 -9.39 28.23
N ILE A 16 34.83 -8.61 28.51
CA ILE A 16 35.82 -8.20 27.50
C ILE A 16 36.56 -9.41 26.92
N ILE A 17 36.96 -10.36 27.75
CA ILE A 17 37.60 -11.61 27.29
C ILE A 17 36.67 -12.43 26.42
N ILE A 18 35.39 -12.55 26.80
CA ILE A 18 34.37 -13.25 26.01
C ILE A 18 34.17 -12.55 24.64
N LEU A 19 34.07 -11.23 24.62
CA LEU A 19 33.96 -10.48 23.37
C LEU A 19 35.18 -10.63 22.47
N ILE A 20 36.41 -10.65 23.05
CA ILE A 20 37.63 -10.91 22.31
C ILE A 20 37.67 -12.34 21.76
N LEU A 21 37.27 -13.33 22.56
CA LEU A 21 37.18 -14.73 22.12
C LEU A 21 36.14 -14.87 21.00
N LEU A 22 34.97 -14.28 21.13
CA LEU A 22 33.95 -14.26 20.10
C LEU A 22 34.48 -13.59 18.81
N PHE A 23 35.25 -12.51 18.93
CA PHE A 23 35.84 -11.83 17.78
C PHE A 23 36.96 -12.66 17.12
N VAL A 24 37.81 -13.33 17.92
CA VAL A 24 38.88 -14.19 17.40
C VAL A 24 38.34 -15.44 16.71
N PHE A 25 37.31 -16.07 17.34
CA PHE A 25 36.74 -17.30 16.82
C PHE A 25 35.55 -17.06 15.86
N ARG A 26 35.21 -15.81 15.53
CA ARG A 26 34.13 -15.44 14.62
C ARG A 26 34.08 -16.16 13.28
N ARG A 27 35.29 -16.59 12.78
CA ARG A 27 35.39 -17.34 11.51
C ARG A 27 35.14 -18.83 11.66
N ARG A 28 35.16 -19.37 12.87
CA ARG A 28 35.01 -20.82 13.17
C ARG A 28 33.61 -21.20 13.65
N ILE A 29 32.82 -20.21 14.12
CA ILE A 29 31.47 -20.44 14.62
C ILE A 29 30.50 -19.97 13.54
N PRO A 30 29.69 -20.88 12.93
CA PRO A 30 28.85 -20.55 11.77
C PRO A 30 27.85 -19.40 12.03
N CYS A 31 27.24 -19.35 13.21
CA CYS A 31 26.30 -18.28 13.58
C CYS A 31 27.02 -16.92 13.78
N LEU A 32 28.23 -16.89 14.31
CA LEU A 32 29.02 -15.66 14.42
C LEU A 32 29.59 -15.25 13.05
N ARG A 33 29.94 -16.22 12.21
CA ARG A 33 30.34 -15.94 10.83
C ARG A 33 29.20 -15.23 10.07
N ALA A 34 27.94 -15.67 10.21
CA ALA A 34 26.78 -15.01 9.61
C ALA A 34 26.61 -13.58 10.11
N LEU A 35 26.79 -13.32 11.41
CA LEU A 35 26.72 -11.98 12.02
C LEU A 35 27.84 -11.03 11.57
N PHE A 36 29.07 -11.53 11.36
CA PHE A 36 30.23 -10.72 10.97
C PHE A 36 30.57 -10.75 9.48
N THR A 37 29.96 -11.64 8.71
CA THR A 37 30.02 -11.63 7.23
C THR A 37 28.82 -10.94 6.61
N TYR A 38 27.93 -10.36 7.43
CA TYR A 38 26.99 -9.40 6.92
C TYR A 38 27.81 -8.25 6.31
N LYS A 39 28.13 -8.37 5.01
CA LYS A 39 28.54 -7.22 4.24
C LYS A 39 27.37 -6.26 4.35
N LEU A 40 27.59 -5.16 5.09
CA LEU A 40 26.76 -3.98 4.85
C LEU A 40 26.67 -3.88 3.33
N PRO A 41 25.47 -3.94 2.75
CA PRO A 41 25.36 -3.74 1.31
C PRO A 41 26.16 -2.49 1.03
N LYS A 42 26.97 -2.53 -0.04
CA LYS A 42 27.69 -1.34 -0.50
C LYS A 42 26.62 -0.26 -0.50
N THR A 43 26.89 0.86 0.16
CA THR A 43 26.05 2.05 0.09
C THR A 43 26.07 2.52 -1.36
N SER A 44 25.37 1.78 -2.22
CA SER A 44 25.01 2.24 -3.54
C SER A 44 23.86 3.19 -3.27
N THR A 45 24.13 4.47 -3.30
CA THR A 45 23.13 5.55 -3.31
C THR A 45 22.33 5.55 -4.61
N ASP A 46 22.64 4.62 -5.51
CA ASP A 46 21.98 4.53 -6.81
C ASP A 46 20.86 3.48 -6.73
N LEU A 47 19.62 3.94 -6.78
CA LEU A 47 18.46 3.08 -6.95
C LEU A 47 18.65 2.23 -8.22
N PRO A 48 18.20 0.95 -8.22
CA PRO A 48 18.19 0.15 -9.43
C PRO A 48 17.50 0.92 -10.57
N PRO A 49 18.09 0.98 -11.76
CA PRO A 49 17.48 1.71 -12.87
C PRO A 49 16.19 1.06 -13.32
N PRO A 50 15.26 1.83 -13.91
CA PRO A 50 14.06 1.29 -14.55
C PRO A 50 14.42 0.22 -15.59
N ILE A 51 13.66 -0.87 -15.62
CA ILE A 51 13.88 -2.01 -16.50
C ILE A 51 13.19 -1.77 -17.84
N PRO A 52 13.91 -1.81 -18.99
CA PRO A 52 13.26 -1.77 -20.28
C PRO A 52 12.29 -2.94 -20.46
N ILE A 53 11.10 -2.69 -21.01
CA ILE A 53 10.07 -3.73 -21.20
C ILE A 53 10.60 -4.89 -22.04
N GLU A 54 11.42 -4.62 -23.07
CA GLU A 54 12.05 -5.64 -23.91
C GLU A 54 13.00 -6.58 -23.15
N ASN A 55 13.59 -6.12 -22.04
CA ASN A 55 14.51 -6.87 -21.19
C ASN A 55 13.84 -7.43 -19.93
N PHE A 56 12.54 -7.17 -19.74
CA PHE A 56 11.86 -7.44 -18.49
C PHE A 56 11.84 -8.93 -18.12
N ALA A 57 11.46 -9.79 -19.06
CA ALA A 57 11.43 -11.25 -18.84
C ALA A 57 12.83 -11.83 -18.53
N ALA A 58 13.89 -11.30 -19.15
CA ALA A 58 15.26 -11.72 -18.88
C ALA A 58 15.70 -11.30 -17.46
N ASN A 59 15.38 -10.08 -17.04
CA ASN A 59 15.67 -9.58 -15.70
C ASN A 59 14.90 -10.36 -14.63
N LEU A 60 13.60 -10.64 -14.86
CA LEU A 60 12.78 -11.46 -13.98
C LEU A 60 13.38 -12.86 -13.79
N LYS A 61 13.84 -13.48 -14.85
CA LYS A 61 14.49 -14.79 -14.80
C LYS A 61 15.79 -14.72 -14.00
N GLU A 62 16.64 -13.73 -14.21
CA GLU A 62 17.88 -13.55 -13.49
C GLU A 62 17.65 -13.39 -11.98
N LEU A 63 16.67 -12.60 -11.57
CA LEU A 63 16.29 -12.43 -10.17
C LEU A 63 15.76 -13.74 -9.56
N SER A 64 14.98 -14.51 -10.31
CA SER A 64 14.42 -15.79 -9.85
C SER A 64 15.50 -16.86 -9.67
N ASP A 65 16.45 -16.96 -10.61
CA ASP A 65 17.48 -18.00 -10.61
C ASP A 65 18.52 -17.84 -9.48
N LYS A 66 18.76 -16.62 -9.00
CA LYS A 66 19.82 -16.27 -8.03
C LYS A 66 19.33 -16.00 -6.61
N ASN A 67 18.10 -16.39 -6.26
CA ASN A 67 17.47 -15.96 -5.01
C ASN A 67 17.41 -14.42 -4.85
N GLY A 68 17.48 -13.71 -5.99
CA GLY A 68 17.69 -12.27 -6.04
C GLY A 68 16.55 -11.47 -5.45
N PHE A 69 15.32 -12.00 -5.40
CA PHE A 69 14.19 -11.31 -4.75
C PHE A 69 14.35 -11.18 -3.24
N HIS A 70 14.97 -12.17 -2.60
CA HIS A 70 15.28 -12.06 -1.18
C HIS A 70 16.32 -10.97 -0.91
N ASP A 71 17.42 -10.97 -1.70
CA ASP A 71 18.47 -9.98 -1.57
C ASP A 71 17.96 -8.57 -1.91
N LEU A 72 17.17 -8.43 -2.99
CA LEU A 72 16.53 -7.17 -3.37
C LEU A 72 15.58 -6.66 -2.30
N SER A 73 14.82 -7.54 -1.64
CA SER A 73 13.92 -7.17 -0.55
C SER A 73 14.68 -6.65 0.67
N GLN A 74 15.85 -7.23 0.99
CA GLN A 74 16.74 -6.73 2.05
C GLN A 74 17.35 -5.37 1.70
N GLU A 75 17.80 -5.20 0.46
CA GLU A 75 18.30 -3.91 -0.03
C GLU A 75 17.19 -2.84 0.05
N MET A 76 15.99 -3.15 -0.38
CA MET A 76 14.85 -2.23 -0.29
C MET A 76 14.46 -1.88 1.15
N ALA A 77 14.67 -2.77 2.12
CA ALA A 77 14.46 -2.44 3.53
C ALA A 77 15.46 -1.36 4.00
N LEU A 78 16.73 -1.49 3.61
CA LEU A 78 17.74 -0.48 3.90
C LEU A 78 17.46 0.85 3.18
N LEU A 79 17.13 0.79 1.88
CA LEU A 79 16.78 1.98 1.09
C LEU A 79 15.54 2.69 1.65
N THR A 80 14.61 1.94 2.26
CA THR A 80 13.46 2.55 2.93
C THR A 80 13.89 3.45 4.08
N ILE A 81 14.88 3.03 4.87
CA ILE A 81 15.38 3.84 5.98
C ILE A 81 16.12 5.07 5.44
N THR A 82 17.10 4.88 4.55
CA THR A 82 18.01 5.95 4.12
C THR A 82 17.36 6.92 3.11
N GLU A 83 16.68 6.39 2.11
CA GLU A 83 16.14 7.18 0.99
C GLU A 83 14.69 7.64 1.22
N VAL A 84 13.99 7.06 2.20
CA VAL A 84 12.60 7.41 2.48
C VAL A 84 12.46 7.98 3.89
N GLU A 85 12.67 7.21 4.95
CA GLU A 85 12.39 7.67 6.32
C GLU A 85 13.31 8.82 6.74
N ASP A 86 14.62 8.68 6.59
CA ASP A 86 15.60 9.71 6.96
C ASP A 86 15.51 10.95 6.06
N LYS A 87 15.42 10.74 4.75
CA LYS A 87 15.36 11.82 3.76
C LYS A 87 14.15 12.73 3.95
N TYR A 88 12.98 12.16 4.24
CA TYR A 88 11.74 12.91 4.44
C TYR A 88 11.45 13.18 5.93
N ARG A 89 12.34 12.76 6.85
CA ARG A 89 12.20 12.92 8.31
C ARG A 89 10.85 12.42 8.80
N LEU A 90 10.47 11.21 8.36
CA LEU A 90 9.19 10.63 8.70
C LEU A 90 9.16 10.18 10.17
N THR A 91 8.07 10.47 10.87
CA THR A 91 7.87 10.15 12.28
C THR A 91 6.58 9.35 12.50
N LYS A 92 6.49 8.63 13.63
CA LYS A 92 5.36 7.78 14.01
C LYS A 92 4.87 8.07 15.44
N VAL A 93 5.10 9.29 15.91
CA VAL A 93 4.86 9.65 17.32
C VAL A 93 3.40 9.51 17.71
N ALA A 94 2.50 10.06 16.88
CA ALA A 94 1.06 9.98 17.13
C ALA A 94 0.57 8.53 17.17
N ALA A 95 1.04 7.70 16.26
CA ALA A 95 0.65 6.29 16.17
C ALA A 95 1.11 5.48 17.39
N LEU A 96 2.34 5.71 17.85
CA LEU A 96 2.89 5.00 19.02
C LEU A 96 2.18 5.40 20.33
N GLN A 97 1.64 6.62 20.41
CA GLN A 97 0.83 7.08 21.55
C GLN A 97 -0.58 6.48 21.58
N ASN A 98 -1.04 5.90 20.47
CA ASN A 98 -2.37 5.31 20.29
C ASN A 98 -2.33 3.78 20.11
N GLY A 99 -1.46 3.08 20.84
CA GLY A 99 -1.20 1.64 20.67
C GLY A 99 -2.43 0.74 20.76
N SER A 100 -3.42 1.07 21.59
CA SER A 100 -4.68 0.30 21.74
C SER A 100 -5.56 0.32 20.49
N ARG A 101 -5.36 1.28 19.59
CA ARG A 101 -6.07 1.39 18.31
C ARG A 101 -5.29 0.75 17.15
N ASN A 102 -4.11 0.19 17.43
CA ASN A 102 -3.27 -0.50 16.45
C ASN A 102 -3.38 -2.01 16.62
N ARG A 103 -3.64 -2.73 15.51
CA ARG A 103 -3.59 -4.20 15.49
C ARG A 103 -2.16 -4.70 15.65
N HIS A 104 -1.20 -3.99 15.03
CA HIS A 104 0.22 -4.24 15.10
C HIS A 104 0.96 -2.91 15.33
N ASN A 105 1.76 -2.83 16.38
CA ASN A 105 2.44 -1.57 16.76
C ASN A 105 3.65 -1.25 15.87
N ASP A 106 4.12 -2.18 15.07
CA ASP A 106 5.19 -2.00 14.08
C ASP A 106 4.67 -1.56 12.70
N MET A 107 3.35 -1.73 12.45
CA MET A 107 2.69 -1.39 11.19
C MET A 107 1.73 -0.21 11.37
N VAL A 108 2.29 0.97 11.52
CA VAL A 108 1.55 2.19 11.85
C VAL A 108 1.79 3.29 10.81
N PRO A 109 0.87 4.28 10.70
CA PRO A 109 1.04 5.42 9.81
C PRO A 109 2.19 6.33 10.27
N TYR A 110 2.80 7.03 9.29
CA TYR A 110 3.62 8.20 9.60
C TYR A 110 2.76 9.40 9.95
N ASP A 111 3.25 10.26 10.85
CA ASP A 111 2.56 11.48 11.27
C ASP A 111 2.24 12.39 10.08
N GLN A 112 3.10 12.41 9.05
CA GLN A 112 2.98 13.23 7.84
C GLN A 112 1.91 12.75 6.85
N SER A 113 1.45 11.52 6.96
CA SER A 113 0.50 10.91 6.01
C SER A 113 -0.71 10.28 6.67
N MET A 114 -0.83 10.34 8.00
CA MET A 114 -1.96 9.74 8.69
C MET A 114 -3.29 10.41 8.32
N VAL A 115 -4.34 9.59 8.30
CA VAL A 115 -5.72 10.05 8.23
C VAL A 115 -6.21 10.32 9.64
N LEU A 116 -7.00 11.37 9.81
CA LEU A 116 -7.69 11.65 11.08
C LEU A 116 -9.19 11.69 10.86
N VAL A 117 -9.93 10.99 11.69
CA VAL A 117 -11.38 11.14 11.79
C VAL A 117 -11.69 12.50 12.43
N GLY A 118 -12.68 13.19 11.93
CA GLY A 118 -12.96 14.59 12.28
C GLY A 118 -12.32 15.61 11.33
N ARG A 119 -11.58 15.15 10.32
CA ARG A 119 -11.07 16.00 9.23
C ARG A 119 -11.70 15.57 7.90
N PRO A 120 -12.83 16.17 7.49
CA PRO A 120 -13.55 15.76 6.28
C PRO A 120 -12.76 16.08 5.00
N TRP A 121 -13.09 15.38 3.91
CA TRP A 121 -12.46 15.53 2.59
C TRP A 121 -12.39 16.97 2.10
N SER A 122 -13.40 17.78 2.39
CA SER A 122 -13.40 19.21 2.06
C SER A 122 -12.26 19.99 2.72
N THR A 123 -11.78 19.55 3.88
CA THR A 123 -10.59 20.10 4.54
C THR A 123 -9.32 19.65 3.84
N VAL A 124 -9.22 18.35 3.49
CA VAL A 124 -8.06 17.79 2.76
C VAL A 124 -7.87 18.49 1.40
N LEU A 125 -8.96 18.83 0.71
CA LEU A 125 -8.91 19.56 -0.56
C LEU A 125 -8.35 20.99 -0.42
N LYS A 126 -8.50 21.63 0.74
CA LYS A 126 -8.10 23.02 0.97
C LYS A 126 -6.72 23.13 1.62
N ASP A 127 -6.38 22.21 2.49
CA ASP A 127 -5.17 22.24 3.30
C ASP A 127 -4.05 21.45 2.64
N GLN A 128 -3.10 22.15 2.06
CA GLN A 128 -1.92 21.54 1.44
C GLN A 128 -0.89 21.05 2.48
N GLU A 129 -0.83 21.69 3.65
CA GLU A 129 0.04 21.29 4.78
C GLU A 129 -0.72 21.44 6.11
N PRO A 130 -1.57 20.50 6.48
CA PRO A 130 -2.37 20.61 7.68
C PRO A 130 -1.51 20.60 8.96
N ARG A 131 -1.69 21.62 9.79
CA ARG A 131 -1.17 21.59 11.16
C ARG A 131 -2.09 20.74 12.02
N ILE A 132 -1.62 19.55 12.36
CA ILE A 132 -2.35 18.60 13.20
C ILE A 132 -2.07 18.92 14.66
N THR A 133 -3.12 19.07 15.46
CA THR A 133 -3.01 19.30 16.90
C THR A 133 -3.04 17.99 17.69
N VAL A 134 -2.45 17.96 18.88
CA VAL A 134 -2.50 16.79 19.79
C VAL A 134 -3.94 16.36 20.07
N ARG A 135 -4.84 17.32 20.29
CA ARG A 135 -6.27 17.04 20.55
C ARG A 135 -6.99 16.36 19.36
N GLU A 136 -6.66 16.74 18.13
CA GLU A 136 -7.21 16.10 16.93
C GLU A 136 -6.73 14.65 16.85
N VAL A 137 -5.46 14.40 17.18
CA VAL A 137 -4.89 13.04 17.21
C VAL A 137 -5.55 12.19 18.29
N GLU A 138 -5.67 12.68 19.52
CA GLU A 138 -6.28 11.94 20.62
C GLU A 138 -7.70 11.46 20.30
N LYS A 139 -8.49 12.28 19.62
CA LYS A 139 -9.88 11.94 19.27
C LYS A 139 -10.03 11.19 17.96
N GLY A 140 -9.26 11.59 16.96
CA GLY A 140 -9.44 11.18 15.58
C GLY A 140 -8.42 10.18 15.05
N TYR A 141 -7.48 9.71 15.88
CA TYR A 141 -6.49 8.75 15.42
C TYR A 141 -7.14 7.46 14.89
N ILE A 142 -6.74 7.08 13.70
CA ILE A 142 -7.05 5.78 13.10
C ILE A 142 -5.78 5.26 12.40
N ASN A 143 -5.55 3.94 12.44
CA ASN A 143 -4.41 3.34 11.75
C ASN A 143 -4.67 3.28 10.23
N ALA A 144 -4.58 4.43 9.61
CA ALA A 144 -4.77 4.65 8.17
C ALA A 144 -3.84 5.76 7.65
N SER A 145 -3.41 5.65 6.41
CA SER A 145 -2.49 6.58 5.75
C SER A 145 -3.01 6.99 4.38
N TYR A 146 -2.93 8.27 4.05
CA TYR A 146 -3.09 8.72 2.67
C TYR A 146 -1.92 8.23 1.81
N VAL A 147 -2.22 7.69 0.65
CA VAL A 147 -1.23 7.25 -0.34
C VAL A 147 -1.48 7.98 -1.66
N ARG A 148 -0.44 8.61 -2.17
CA ARG A 148 -0.48 9.40 -3.40
C ARG A 148 0.21 8.65 -4.52
N ARG A 149 -0.33 8.81 -5.74
CA ARG A 149 0.27 8.25 -6.94
C ARG A 149 1.66 8.84 -7.16
N SER A 150 2.62 7.98 -7.49
CA SER A 150 3.93 8.41 -7.94
C SER A 150 3.84 9.00 -9.35
N GLU A 151 4.59 10.05 -9.60
CA GLU A 151 4.84 10.56 -10.94
C GLU A 151 6.06 9.85 -11.53
N TYR A 152 6.18 9.89 -12.85
CA TYR A 152 7.28 9.24 -13.54
C TYR A 152 7.96 10.21 -14.50
N GLY A 153 9.29 10.18 -14.50
CA GLY A 153 10.11 10.96 -15.40
C GLY A 153 10.10 10.39 -16.83
N ARG A 154 10.82 11.07 -17.70
CA ARG A 154 10.88 10.71 -19.14
C ARG A 154 11.53 9.34 -19.40
N ARG A 155 12.47 8.93 -18.55
CA ARG A 155 13.17 7.64 -18.65
C ARG A 155 12.45 6.50 -17.93
N GLY A 156 11.27 6.76 -17.33
CA GLY A 156 10.51 5.80 -16.56
C GLY A 156 10.88 5.77 -15.07
N GLU A 157 11.86 6.53 -14.63
CA GLU A 157 12.23 6.69 -13.23
C GLU A 157 11.08 7.29 -12.41
N VAL A 158 10.92 6.82 -11.18
CA VAL A 158 9.87 7.32 -10.28
C VAL A 158 10.26 8.68 -9.70
N LEU A 159 9.32 9.61 -9.78
CA LEU A 159 9.37 10.88 -9.08
C LEU A 159 8.41 10.83 -7.90
N VAL A 160 8.93 11.03 -6.69
CA VAL A 160 8.10 10.98 -5.48
C VAL A 160 7.18 12.18 -5.42
N SER A 161 5.88 11.93 -5.33
CA SER A 161 4.88 13.00 -5.24
C SER A 161 5.08 13.88 -4.01
N PRO A 162 4.87 15.21 -4.11
CA PRO A 162 4.86 16.08 -2.95
C PRO A 162 3.68 15.79 -2.03
N PHE A 163 3.77 16.20 -0.77
CA PHE A 163 2.66 16.05 0.21
C PHE A 163 1.41 16.85 -0.16
N THR A 164 1.56 17.81 -1.05
CA THR A 164 0.48 18.70 -1.52
C THR A 164 -0.41 18.10 -2.61
N THR A 165 -0.03 16.96 -3.22
CA THR A 165 -0.88 16.28 -4.19
C THR A 165 -2.05 15.56 -3.49
N LEU A 166 -3.20 15.46 -4.17
CA LEU A 166 -4.34 14.73 -3.62
C LEU A 166 -4.04 13.24 -3.49
N PRO A 167 -4.46 12.60 -2.40
CA PRO A 167 -4.31 11.16 -2.24
C PRO A 167 -5.25 10.40 -3.17
N GLU A 168 -4.77 9.28 -3.72
CA GLU A 168 -5.56 8.35 -4.53
C GLU A 168 -6.10 7.20 -3.71
N TYR A 169 -5.36 6.81 -2.67
CA TYR A 169 -5.76 5.73 -1.76
C TYR A 169 -5.65 6.15 -0.29
N ILE A 170 -6.40 5.43 0.53
CA ILE A 170 -6.17 5.30 1.97
C ILE A 170 -5.76 3.86 2.23
N ALA A 171 -4.53 3.64 2.71
CA ALA A 171 -4.04 2.36 3.18
C ALA A 171 -4.38 2.20 4.67
N ALA A 172 -5.18 1.21 5.04
CA ALA A 172 -5.63 1.00 6.41
C ALA A 172 -5.38 -0.42 6.91
N GLN A 173 -5.21 -0.58 8.23
CA GLN A 173 -5.37 -1.89 8.86
C GLN A 173 -6.83 -2.34 8.82
N ASP A 174 -7.07 -3.64 8.92
CA ASP A 174 -8.40 -4.17 9.23
C ASP A 174 -8.88 -3.57 10.56
N PRO A 175 -10.12 -3.02 10.64
CA PRO A 175 -10.62 -2.45 11.87
C PRO A 175 -10.62 -3.48 13.01
N LEU A 176 -10.41 -3.00 14.23
CA LEU A 176 -10.66 -3.72 15.46
C LEU A 176 -12.13 -3.55 15.83
N GLU A 177 -12.70 -4.44 16.65
CA GLU A 177 -14.04 -4.27 17.21
C GLU A 177 -14.25 -2.87 17.79
N SER A 178 -13.25 -2.34 18.50
CA SER A 178 -13.28 -1.01 19.10
C SER A 178 -13.14 0.15 18.10
N THR A 179 -12.76 -0.10 16.85
CA THR A 179 -12.49 0.96 15.85
C THR A 179 -13.34 0.85 14.57
N VAL A 180 -14.33 -0.05 14.55
CA VAL A 180 -15.26 -0.20 13.40
C VAL A 180 -15.98 1.11 13.09
N ALA A 181 -16.55 1.76 14.10
CA ALA A 181 -17.27 3.01 13.89
C ALA A 181 -16.35 4.14 13.44
N ASP A 182 -15.09 4.20 13.92
CA ASP A 182 -14.07 5.14 13.46
C ASP A 182 -13.75 4.91 11.98
N PHE A 183 -13.56 3.64 11.59
CA PHE A 183 -13.30 3.27 10.20
C PHE A 183 -14.45 3.68 9.26
N LEU A 184 -15.69 3.39 9.63
CA LEU A 184 -16.85 3.76 8.85
C LEU A 184 -17.08 5.27 8.78
N THR A 185 -16.83 5.99 9.87
CA THR A 185 -16.86 7.45 9.90
C THR A 185 -15.78 8.03 8.99
N MET A 186 -14.56 7.50 9.03
CA MET A 186 -13.49 7.88 8.10
C MET A 186 -13.94 7.71 6.64
N VAL A 187 -14.53 6.57 6.28
CA VAL A 187 -15.03 6.32 4.91
C VAL A 187 -16.00 7.40 4.46
N CYS A 188 -16.93 7.81 5.33
CA CYS A 188 -17.91 8.86 5.04
C CYS A 188 -17.26 10.24 4.93
N GLU A 189 -16.48 10.65 5.94
CA GLU A 189 -15.85 11.97 5.99
C GLU A 189 -14.86 12.17 4.83
N GLN A 190 -14.13 11.12 4.47
CA GLN A 190 -13.22 11.13 3.33
C GLN A 190 -13.93 10.95 2.00
N ARG A 191 -15.27 10.80 1.99
CA ARG A 191 -16.10 10.61 0.79
C ARG A 191 -15.60 9.47 -0.11
N CYS A 192 -15.16 8.38 0.52
CA CYS A 192 -14.61 7.23 -0.19
C CYS A 192 -15.70 6.48 -0.95
N PRO A 193 -15.63 6.34 -2.27
CA PRO A 193 -16.66 5.65 -3.06
C PRO A 193 -16.48 4.14 -3.07
N LEU A 194 -15.26 3.66 -2.74
CA LEU A 194 -14.87 2.26 -2.85
C LEU A 194 -13.98 1.83 -1.69
N ILE A 195 -14.24 0.63 -1.19
CA ILE A 195 -13.39 -0.11 -0.25
C ILE A 195 -12.92 -1.39 -0.93
N ILE A 196 -11.61 -1.64 -0.94
CA ILE A 196 -10.99 -2.91 -1.35
C ILE A 196 -10.50 -3.63 -0.10
N MET A 197 -11.10 -4.74 0.23
CA MET A 197 -10.75 -5.61 1.34
C MET A 197 -9.97 -6.81 0.81
N LEU A 198 -8.70 -6.95 1.25
CA LEU A 198 -7.76 -7.99 0.78
C LEU A 198 -7.52 -9.08 1.84
N SER A 199 -8.38 -9.19 2.82
CA SER A 199 -8.33 -10.17 3.91
C SER A 199 -9.65 -10.94 3.99
N GLY A 200 -9.58 -12.18 4.46
CA GLY A 200 -10.75 -12.88 4.95
C GLY A 200 -11.27 -12.23 6.25
N HIS A 201 -12.56 -12.36 6.54
CA HIS A 201 -13.09 -12.01 7.86
C HIS A 201 -12.53 -12.98 8.93
N GLU A 202 -12.51 -14.27 8.61
CA GLU A 202 -11.94 -15.33 9.43
C GLU A 202 -10.88 -16.10 8.64
N GLU A 203 -9.84 -16.54 9.31
CA GLU A 203 -8.82 -17.43 8.76
C GLU A 203 -8.35 -18.42 9.83
N GLY A 204 -8.44 -19.71 9.52
CA GLY A 204 -8.07 -20.76 10.48
C GLY A 204 -8.89 -20.73 11.78
N GLY A 205 -10.15 -20.26 11.75
CA GLY A 205 -11.00 -20.14 12.94
C GLY A 205 -10.66 -18.96 13.85
N THR A 206 -9.78 -18.07 13.40
CA THR A 206 -9.43 -16.81 14.11
C THR A 206 -9.96 -15.62 13.32
N GLU A 207 -10.71 -14.76 13.99
CA GLU A 207 -11.15 -13.50 13.40
C GLU A 207 -9.96 -12.59 13.09
N LYS A 208 -9.83 -12.22 11.81
CA LYS A 208 -8.74 -11.37 11.31
C LYS A 208 -9.16 -9.93 11.13
N CYS A 209 -10.43 -9.70 10.84
CA CYS A 209 -11.02 -8.39 10.60
C CYS A 209 -12.36 -8.31 11.31
N ALA A 210 -12.56 -7.30 12.16
CA ALA A 210 -13.89 -7.05 12.69
C ALA A 210 -14.88 -6.77 11.55
N GLN A 211 -16.00 -7.47 11.55
CA GLN A 211 -16.99 -7.32 10.51
C GLN A 211 -17.64 -5.94 10.61
N TYR A 212 -17.43 -5.07 9.65
CA TYR A 212 -17.98 -3.71 9.60
C TYR A 212 -19.18 -3.54 8.65
N TRP A 213 -19.71 -4.63 8.14
CA TRP A 213 -20.95 -4.68 7.37
C TRP A 213 -22.00 -5.53 8.10
N PRO A 214 -23.31 -5.21 7.97
CA PRO A 214 -24.35 -5.96 8.68
C PRO A 214 -24.43 -7.41 8.22
N GLY A 215 -24.60 -8.32 9.17
CA GLY A 215 -24.97 -9.72 8.88
C GLY A 215 -26.43 -9.83 8.37
N LYS A 216 -27.30 -8.91 8.83
CA LYS A 216 -28.67 -8.68 8.36
C LYS A 216 -28.72 -7.36 7.59
N GLU A 217 -29.91 -6.82 7.35
CA GLU A 217 -30.07 -5.59 6.57
C GLU A 217 -29.43 -4.36 7.21
N THR A 218 -29.52 -4.20 8.53
CA THR A 218 -29.05 -3.02 9.25
C THR A 218 -28.37 -3.39 10.57
N GLN A 219 -27.31 -2.66 10.90
CA GLN A 219 -26.57 -2.79 12.16
C GLN A 219 -26.01 -1.44 12.58
N THR A 220 -25.99 -1.18 13.90
CA THR A 220 -25.30 -0.03 14.50
C THR A 220 -23.96 -0.47 15.05
N PHE A 221 -22.92 0.29 14.70
CA PHE A 221 -21.56 0.14 15.23
C PHE A 221 -21.22 1.35 16.09
N THR A 222 -20.58 1.13 17.22
CA THR A 222 -20.22 2.20 18.16
C THR A 222 -18.78 2.00 18.63
N SER A 223 -18.03 3.08 18.66
CA SER A 223 -16.70 3.18 19.28
C SER A 223 -16.74 4.20 20.42
N GLU A 224 -15.60 4.53 20.99
CA GLU A 224 -15.50 5.54 22.05
C GLU A 224 -16.06 6.91 21.65
N ASN A 225 -15.81 7.34 20.41
CA ASN A 225 -16.14 8.69 19.93
C ASN A 225 -17.21 8.74 18.84
N TYR A 226 -17.55 7.61 18.23
CA TYR A 226 -18.42 7.58 17.03
C TYR A 226 -19.48 6.51 17.12
N SER A 227 -20.62 6.78 16.50
CA SER A 227 -21.71 5.81 16.31
C SER A 227 -22.23 5.91 14.88
N VAL A 228 -22.38 4.77 14.21
CA VAL A 228 -22.69 4.71 12.80
C VAL A 228 -23.73 3.62 12.55
N VAL A 229 -24.80 3.95 11.82
CA VAL A 229 -25.77 2.98 11.32
C VAL A 229 -25.38 2.57 9.92
N VAL A 230 -25.24 1.27 9.68
CA VAL A 230 -24.91 0.72 8.36
C VAL A 230 -26.09 -0.10 7.87
N ARG A 231 -26.49 0.12 6.61
CA ARG A 231 -27.42 -0.72 5.89
C ARG A 231 -26.73 -1.39 4.70
N LYS A 232 -26.90 -2.71 4.58
CA LYS A 232 -26.43 -3.48 3.42
C LYS A 232 -27.54 -3.48 2.36
N GLU A 233 -27.31 -2.74 1.27
CA GLU A 233 -28.27 -2.58 0.18
C GLU A 233 -28.26 -3.78 -0.76
N SER A 234 -27.07 -4.31 -1.05
CA SER A 234 -26.89 -5.50 -1.90
C SER A 234 -25.62 -6.26 -1.53
N GLU A 235 -25.59 -7.53 -1.90
CA GLU A 235 -24.43 -8.40 -1.83
C GLU A 235 -24.45 -9.37 -3.02
N GLU A 236 -23.39 -9.37 -3.81
CA GLU A 236 -23.25 -10.22 -4.99
C GLU A 236 -21.86 -10.87 -4.97
N SER A 237 -21.78 -12.13 -5.38
CA SER A 237 -20.53 -12.87 -5.52
C SER A 237 -20.24 -13.13 -6.99
N SER A 238 -19.06 -12.77 -7.46
CA SER A 238 -18.60 -13.01 -8.83
C SER A 238 -17.16 -13.47 -8.83
N GLY A 239 -16.94 -14.76 -9.12
CA GLY A 239 -15.63 -15.38 -8.98
C GLY A 239 -15.11 -15.27 -7.55
N ASN A 240 -13.89 -14.75 -7.40
CA ASN A 240 -13.23 -14.59 -6.11
C ASN A 240 -13.48 -13.21 -5.45
N VAL A 241 -14.48 -12.45 -5.91
CA VAL A 241 -14.83 -11.13 -5.38
C VAL A 241 -16.27 -11.14 -4.89
N ILE A 242 -16.47 -10.74 -3.62
CA ILE A 242 -17.78 -10.40 -3.08
C ILE A 242 -17.94 -8.88 -3.16
N SER A 243 -19.00 -8.41 -3.82
CA SER A 243 -19.36 -7.01 -3.94
C SER A 243 -20.52 -6.69 -3.01
N ARG A 244 -20.35 -5.69 -2.14
CA ARG A 244 -21.44 -5.19 -1.27
C ARG A 244 -21.63 -3.71 -1.51
N GLN A 245 -22.87 -3.28 -1.54
CA GLN A 245 -23.24 -1.88 -1.48
C GLN A 245 -23.72 -1.54 -0.07
N LEU A 246 -23.05 -0.60 0.56
CA LEU A 246 -23.31 -0.21 1.94
C LEU A 246 -23.75 1.25 1.98
N SER A 247 -24.81 1.52 2.71
CA SER A 247 -25.29 2.86 3.08
C SER A 247 -24.86 3.11 4.52
N ILE A 248 -23.97 4.06 4.73
CA ILE A 248 -23.32 4.36 6.01
C ILE A 248 -23.82 5.70 6.51
N HIS A 249 -24.40 5.74 7.72
CA HIS A 249 -24.98 6.95 8.31
C HIS A 249 -24.36 7.23 9.68
N PRO A 250 -23.31 8.07 9.76
CA PRO A 250 -22.80 8.51 11.05
C PRO A 250 -23.84 9.31 11.82
N LEU A 251 -23.89 9.11 13.14
CA LEU A 251 -24.85 9.80 13.99
C LEU A 251 -24.55 11.32 14.00
N GLY A 252 -25.58 12.12 13.71
CA GLY A 252 -25.47 13.58 13.60
C GLY A 252 -25.31 14.10 12.17
N GLU A 253 -25.02 13.23 11.19
CA GLU A 253 -25.03 13.62 9.78
C GLU A 253 -26.45 13.65 9.22
N THR A 254 -26.70 14.50 8.22
CA THR A 254 -28.03 14.70 7.62
C THR A 254 -28.40 13.65 6.58
N SER A 255 -27.40 13.02 5.97
CA SER A 255 -27.61 12.04 4.89
C SER A 255 -26.56 10.92 4.94
N PRO A 256 -26.96 9.70 4.57
CA PRO A 256 -26.03 8.58 4.50
C PRO A 256 -25.05 8.75 3.32
N TRP A 257 -23.89 8.12 3.46
CA TRP A 257 -22.91 7.95 2.38
C TRP A 257 -22.98 6.53 1.83
N THR A 258 -23.10 6.41 0.51
CA THR A 258 -23.11 5.11 -0.17
C THR A 258 -21.70 4.75 -0.64
N VAL A 259 -21.23 3.55 -0.29
CA VAL A 259 -19.93 3.03 -0.67
C VAL A 259 -20.07 1.61 -1.22
N THR A 260 -19.26 1.28 -2.22
CA THR A 260 -19.11 -0.10 -2.69
C THR A 260 -17.92 -0.75 -1.96
N GLN A 261 -18.11 -1.98 -1.48
CA GLN A 261 -17.02 -2.80 -0.93
C GLN A 261 -16.75 -3.97 -1.88
N TYR A 262 -15.50 -4.16 -2.28
CA TYR A 262 -15.02 -5.39 -2.92
C TYR A 262 -14.17 -6.16 -1.95
N GLN A 263 -14.62 -7.35 -1.55
CA GLN A 263 -13.84 -8.29 -0.74
C GLN A 263 -13.23 -9.35 -1.65
N PHE A 264 -11.91 -9.41 -1.69
CA PHE A 264 -11.16 -10.39 -2.46
C PHE A 264 -10.86 -11.63 -1.61
N MET A 265 -11.35 -12.79 -2.06
CA MET A 265 -11.35 -14.03 -1.29
C MET A 265 -10.15 -14.94 -1.60
N ASP A 266 -9.38 -14.64 -2.65
CA ASP A 266 -8.32 -15.50 -3.17
C ASP A 266 -6.92 -15.02 -2.77
N TRP A 267 -6.75 -14.66 -1.50
CA TRP A 267 -5.44 -14.25 -0.99
C TRP A 267 -5.25 -14.71 0.46
N ALA A 268 -4.77 -15.95 0.65
CA ALA A 268 -4.44 -16.49 1.96
C ALA A 268 -3.32 -15.69 2.67
N ASP A 269 -3.24 -15.79 3.99
CA ASP A 269 -2.17 -15.15 4.76
C ASP A 269 -0.81 -15.80 4.42
N HIS A 270 0.22 -14.96 4.39
CA HIS A 270 1.61 -15.33 4.09
C HIS A 270 1.86 -15.88 2.69
N ASP A 271 0.89 -15.80 1.78
CA ASP A 271 0.96 -16.27 0.41
C ASP A 271 0.77 -15.12 -0.60
N VAL A 272 0.74 -15.46 -1.88
CA VAL A 272 0.39 -14.57 -2.98
C VAL A 272 -0.87 -15.10 -3.68
N PRO A 273 -1.70 -14.24 -4.26
CA PRO A 273 -2.94 -14.67 -4.89
C PRO A 273 -2.70 -15.36 -6.22
N ASP A 274 -3.72 -16.03 -6.74
CA ASP A 274 -3.74 -16.45 -8.15
C ASP A 274 -3.62 -15.22 -9.08
N MET A 275 -2.77 -15.35 -10.10
CA MET A 275 -2.43 -14.25 -10.99
C MET A 275 -3.61 -13.70 -11.78
N GLU A 276 -4.44 -14.61 -12.31
CA GLU A 276 -5.63 -14.25 -13.09
C GLU A 276 -6.70 -13.60 -12.21
N SER A 277 -6.94 -14.17 -11.03
CA SER A 277 -7.87 -13.64 -10.03
C SER A 277 -7.47 -12.23 -9.60
N PHE A 278 -6.18 -12.02 -9.33
CA PHE A 278 -5.66 -10.72 -8.92
C PHE A 278 -5.73 -9.68 -10.07
N TYR A 279 -5.39 -10.09 -11.29
CA TYR A 279 -5.54 -9.23 -12.47
C TYR A 279 -7.01 -8.79 -12.63
N ASN A 280 -7.96 -9.71 -12.49
CA ASN A 280 -9.39 -9.40 -12.58
C ASN A 280 -9.82 -8.40 -11.50
N LEU A 281 -9.32 -8.50 -10.27
CA LEU A 281 -9.58 -7.51 -9.21
C LEU A 281 -9.08 -6.12 -9.62
N VAL A 282 -7.86 -6.03 -10.15
CA VAL A 282 -7.29 -4.75 -10.65
C VAL A 282 -8.13 -4.17 -11.79
N ILE A 283 -8.64 -5.01 -12.69
CA ILE A 283 -9.52 -4.58 -13.79
C ILE A 283 -10.88 -4.08 -13.28
N ILE A 284 -11.49 -4.79 -12.32
CA ILE A 284 -12.76 -4.38 -11.70
C ILE A 284 -12.59 -3.02 -11.02
N HIS A 285 -11.51 -2.81 -10.25
CA HIS A 285 -11.17 -1.54 -9.62
C HIS A 285 -11.05 -0.42 -10.67
N ASN A 286 -10.26 -0.64 -11.73
CA ASN A 286 -10.07 0.38 -12.77
C ASN A 286 -11.37 0.72 -13.52
N LYS A 287 -12.23 -0.27 -13.78
CA LYS A 287 -13.57 -0.05 -14.35
C LYS A 287 -14.45 0.76 -13.43
N PHE A 288 -14.41 0.50 -12.11
CA PHE A 288 -15.15 1.27 -11.13
C PHE A 288 -14.74 2.74 -11.15
N LEU A 289 -13.43 3.03 -11.10
CA LEU A 289 -12.93 4.40 -11.13
C LEU A 289 -13.30 5.13 -12.43
N ALA A 290 -13.20 4.45 -13.57
CA ALA A 290 -13.56 5.02 -14.88
C ALA A 290 -15.07 5.36 -14.97
N LYS A 291 -15.95 4.53 -14.39
CA LYS A 291 -17.40 4.73 -14.39
C LYS A 291 -17.83 5.94 -13.54
N HIS A 292 -17.16 6.18 -12.42
CA HIS A 292 -17.59 7.18 -11.45
C HIS A 292 -17.03 8.58 -11.70
N HIS A 293 -16.33 8.81 -12.82
CA HIS A 293 -15.76 10.12 -13.20
C HIS A 293 -15.29 10.89 -11.95
N MET A 294 -14.24 10.36 -11.30
CA MET A 294 -13.79 10.80 -9.97
C MET A 294 -13.50 12.31 -9.94
N GLY A 295 -14.56 13.09 -9.69
CA GLY A 295 -14.47 14.52 -9.42
C GLY A 295 -14.08 14.80 -7.97
N ASN A 296 -13.94 16.10 -7.63
CA ASN A 296 -13.57 16.52 -6.27
C ASN A 296 -14.61 16.14 -5.19
N GLU A 297 -15.82 15.73 -5.60
CA GLU A 297 -16.87 15.22 -4.70
C GLU A 297 -16.56 13.85 -4.13
N TYR A 298 -15.67 13.07 -4.76
CA TYR A 298 -15.21 11.78 -4.28
C TYR A 298 -13.79 11.88 -3.74
N GLY A 299 -13.57 11.19 -2.65
CA GLY A 299 -12.25 11.02 -2.05
C GLY A 299 -11.54 9.74 -2.52
N PRO A 300 -10.48 9.34 -1.83
CA PRO A 300 -9.64 8.21 -2.22
C PRO A 300 -10.36 6.87 -2.03
N THR A 301 -9.89 5.83 -2.75
CA THR A 301 -10.26 4.44 -2.49
C THR A 301 -9.59 3.95 -1.21
N VAL A 302 -10.36 3.35 -0.29
CA VAL A 302 -9.78 2.64 0.87
C VAL A 302 -9.31 1.27 0.43
N VAL A 303 -8.08 0.92 0.75
CA VAL A 303 -7.53 -0.43 0.57
C VAL A 303 -7.02 -0.92 1.92
N HIS A 304 -7.51 -2.06 2.39
CA HIS A 304 -7.11 -2.59 3.68
C HIS A 304 -6.86 -4.11 3.65
N CYS A 305 -6.06 -4.53 4.59
CA CYS A 305 -5.79 -5.92 4.94
C CYS A 305 -5.39 -5.95 6.42
N SER A 306 -5.05 -7.10 7.00
CA SER A 306 -4.78 -7.24 8.43
C SER A 306 -3.93 -6.08 8.99
N ASN A 307 -2.76 -5.80 8.42
CA ASN A 307 -1.87 -4.72 8.86
C ASN A 307 -1.88 -3.46 7.95
N GLY A 308 -2.60 -3.48 6.85
CA GLY A 308 -2.64 -2.38 5.88
C GLY A 308 -1.29 -2.09 5.21
N ALA A 309 -0.42 -3.08 5.05
CA ALA A 309 0.92 -2.92 4.49
C ALA A 309 1.22 -3.90 3.34
N GLY A 310 1.30 -5.20 3.61
CA GLY A 310 1.76 -6.18 2.62
C GLY A 310 0.82 -6.30 1.41
N LYS A 311 -0.35 -6.93 1.59
CA LYS A 311 -1.37 -7.12 0.54
C LYS A 311 -1.84 -5.76 -0.01
N THR A 312 -2.10 -4.80 0.87
CA THR A 312 -2.51 -3.43 0.53
C THR A 312 -1.52 -2.72 -0.38
N GLY A 313 -0.23 -2.75 -0.04
CA GLY A 313 0.83 -2.15 -0.85
C GLY A 313 0.99 -2.83 -2.21
N THR A 314 0.93 -4.16 -2.23
CA THR A 314 1.04 -4.95 -3.46
C THR A 314 -0.09 -4.60 -4.45
N PHE A 315 -1.34 -4.48 -3.96
CA PHE A 315 -2.46 -4.08 -4.81
C PHE A 315 -2.29 -2.65 -5.38
N MET A 316 -1.96 -1.67 -4.52
CA MET A 316 -1.81 -0.28 -4.97
C MET A 316 -0.65 -0.11 -5.96
N VAL A 317 0.50 -0.73 -5.68
CA VAL A 317 1.67 -0.69 -6.57
C VAL A 317 1.36 -1.37 -7.90
N ALA A 318 0.65 -2.51 -7.90
CA ALA A 318 0.21 -3.17 -9.13
C ALA A 318 -0.69 -2.26 -9.98
N CYS A 319 -1.63 -1.53 -9.35
CA CYS A 319 -2.48 -0.55 -10.05
C CYS A 319 -1.65 0.59 -10.67
N PHE A 320 -0.68 1.15 -9.93
CA PHE A 320 0.20 2.21 -10.43
C PHE A 320 1.05 1.73 -11.62
N LEU A 321 1.64 0.55 -11.50
CA LEU A 321 2.50 -0.02 -12.53
C LEU A 321 1.71 -0.38 -13.80
N LEU A 322 0.51 -0.97 -13.67
CA LEU A 322 -0.32 -1.30 -14.81
C LEU A 322 -0.80 -0.05 -15.55
N ASP A 323 -1.22 0.99 -14.82
CA ASP A 323 -1.58 2.28 -15.44
C ASP A 323 -0.37 2.88 -16.19
N ARG A 324 0.82 2.78 -15.59
CA ARG A 324 2.07 3.22 -16.24
C ARG A 324 2.36 2.46 -17.53
N LEU A 325 2.26 1.14 -17.51
CA LEU A 325 2.45 0.29 -18.69
C LEU A 325 1.49 0.66 -19.83
N ARG A 326 0.22 0.86 -19.53
CA ARG A 326 -0.83 1.20 -20.52
C ARG A 326 -0.62 2.57 -21.15
N LYS A 327 0.13 3.46 -20.53
CA LYS A 327 0.52 4.78 -21.09
C LYS A 327 1.70 4.72 -22.05
N ASN A 328 1.99 3.55 -22.63
CA ASN A 328 3.08 3.31 -23.59
C ASN A 328 4.47 3.70 -23.05
N GLN A 329 4.74 3.37 -21.83
CA GLN A 329 6.05 3.63 -21.24
C GLN A 329 7.01 2.48 -21.60
N GLN A 330 8.21 2.82 -22.01
CA GLN A 330 9.22 1.87 -22.44
C GLN A 330 9.94 1.17 -21.29
N ASN A 331 9.86 1.72 -20.10
CA ASN A 331 10.59 1.22 -18.92
C ASN A 331 9.65 1.07 -17.72
N VAL A 332 9.94 0.08 -16.87
CA VAL A 332 9.22 -0.21 -15.63
C VAL A 332 10.15 -0.04 -14.44
N ASP A 333 9.75 0.76 -13.47
CA ASP A 333 10.46 0.98 -12.22
C ASP A 333 9.66 0.42 -11.04
N ILE A 334 9.81 -0.87 -10.76
CA ILE A 334 9.09 -1.53 -9.64
C ILE A 334 9.68 -1.07 -8.32
N VAL A 335 11.00 -1.12 -8.17
CA VAL A 335 11.70 -0.76 -6.93
C VAL A 335 11.41 0.69 -6.54
N GLY A 336 11.61 1.62 -7.48
CA GLY A 336 11.32 3.03 -7.24
C GLY A 336 9.84 3.27 -6.91
N THR A 337 8.89 2.56 -7.57
CA THR A 337 7.45 2.68 -7.26
C THR A 337 7.14 2.21 -5.84
N VAL A 338 7.71 1.07 -5.40
CA VAL A 338 7.53 0.59 -4.03
C VAL A 338 8.11 1.57 -3.01
N LEU A 339 9.34 2.06 -3.22
CA LEU A 339 9.99 3.02 -2.30
C LEU A 339 9.22 4.34 -2.23
N ALA A 340 8.76 4.87 -3.37
CA ALA A 340 7.94 6.07 -3.40
C ALA A 340 6.60 5.87 -2.67
N THR A 341 6.03 4.68 -2.74
CA THR A 341 4.79 4.34 -2.03
C THR A 341 5.05 4.21 -0.51
N ARG A 342 6.22 3.70 -0.10
CA ARG A 342 6.65 3.62 1.31
C ARG A 342 6.82 4.97 1.99
N LYS A 343 6.96 6.07 1.26
CA LYS A 343 6.91 7.43 1.82
C LYS A 343 5.58 7.71 2.54
N TRP A 344 4.51 7.07 2.12
CA TRP A 344 3.18 7.32 2.66
C TRP A 344 2.82 6.38 3.81
N ARG A 345 3.32 5.14 3.78
CA ARG A 345 3.13 4.17 4.85
C ARG A 345 4.28 3.18 4.84
N ALA A 346 4.82 2.91 6.01
CA ALA A 346 5.89 1.94 6.18
C ALA A 346 5.50 0.55 5.66
N ASN A 347 6.47 -0.18 5.15
CA ASN A 347 6.38 -1.59 4.76
C ASN A 347 5.30 -1.93 3.72
N LEU A 348 4.83 -0.96 2.93
CA LEU A 348 4.01 -1.28 1.76
C LEU A 348 4.81 -2.22 0.83
N VAL A 349 4.22 -3.36 0.42
CA VAL A 349 4.91 -4.51 -0.19
C VAL A 349 5.94 -5.09 0.80
N GLN A 350 5.44 -5.84 1.78
CA GLN A 350 6.18 -6.21 2.99
C GLN A 350 7.18 -7.35 2.78
N SER A 351 6.81 -8.36 1.97
CA SER A 351 7.62 -9.58 1.81
C SER A 351 8.30 -9.67 0.45
N TRP A 352 9.40 -10.43 0.38
CA TRP A 352 10.07 -10.74 -0.88
C TRP A 352 9.14 -11.50 -1.85
N ALA A 353 8.23 -12.35 -1.34
CA ALA A 353 7.25 -13.05 -2.17
C ALA A 353 6.25 -12.07 -2.83
N GLN A 354 5.81 -11.03 -2.11
CA GLN A 354 4.97 -9.98 -2.67
C GLN A 354 5.72 -9.13 -3.70
N LEU A 355 7.01 -8.87 -3.48
CA LEU A 355 7.85 -8.20 -4.46
C LEU A 355 8.01 -9.04 -5.73
N GLN A 356 8.32 -10.33 -5.59
CA GLN A 356 8.38 -11.27 -6.71
C GLN A 356 7.05 -11.36 -7.45
N PHE A 357 5.93 -11.39 -6.71
CA PHE A 357 4.60 -11.39 -7.30
C PHE A 357 4.35 -10.15 -8.17
N LEU A 358 4.79 -8.97 -7.76
CA LEU A 358 4.69 -7.75 -8.58
C LEU A 358 5.47 -7.88 -9.91
N TYR A 359 6.67 -8.43 -9.87
CA TYR A 359 7.42 -8.69 -11.11
C TYR A 359 6.70 -9.68 -12.01
N ASN A 360 6.22 -10.81 -11.46
CA ASN A 360 5.43 -11.78 -12.22
C ASN A 360 4.13 -11.16 -12.77
N PHE A 361 3.46 -10.30 -12.00
CA PHE A 361 2.25 -9.60 -12.41
C PHE A 361 2.51 -8.66 -13.59
N ILE A 362 3.62 -7.94 -13.57
CA ILE A 362 3.99 -7.04 -14.67
C ILE A 362 4.33 -7.83 -15.92
N ASP A 363 5.08 -8.92 -15.82
CA ASP A 363 5.38 -9.82 -16.96
C ASP A 363 4.09 -10.40 -17.53
N PHE A 364 3.18 -10.87 -16.66
CA PHE A 364 1.85 -11.33 -17.06
C PHE A 364 1.06 -10.26 -17.82
N CYS A 365 1.05 -9.00 -17.33
CA CYS A 365 0.35 -7.90 -18.00
C CYS A 365 0.98 -7.53 -19.34
N ILE A 366 2.32 -7.53 -19.44
CA ILE A 366 3.04 -7.27 -20.70
C ILE A 366 2.60 -8.27 -21.77
N VAL A 367 2.54 -9.55 -21.43
CA VAL A 367 2.12 -10.61 -22.36
C VAL A 367 0.63 -10.53 -22.66
N ARG A 368 -0.22 -10.44 -21.63
CA ARG A 368 -1.68 -10.49 -21.75
C ARG A 368 -2.27 -9.31 -22.52
N GLU A 369 -1.74 -8.12 -22.31
CA GLU A 369 -2.21 -6.90 -22.96
C GLU A 369 -1.39 -6.54 -24.21
N ASN A 370 -0.44 -7.41 -24.60
CA ASN A 370 0.45 -7.22 -25.77
C ASN A 370 1.20 -5.87 -25.71
N LEU A 371 1.69 -5.52 -24.53
CA LEU A 371 2.38 -4.25 -24.26
C LEU A 371 3.87 -4.28 -24.62
N SER A 372 4.40 -5.43 -25.08
CA SER A 372 5.76 -5.56 -25.57
C SER A 372 5.94 -4.66 -26.80
N GLY A 373 6.74 -3.61 -26.61
CA GLY A 373 6.93 -2.48 -27.53
C GLY A 373 7.39 -2.79 -28.95
N LYS A 374 6.63 -3.54 -29.70
CA LYS A 374 6.64 -3.39 -31.13
C LYS A 374 5.90 -2.10 -31.43
N SER A 375 6.65 -1.01 -31.54
CA SER A 375 6.24 0.17 -32.29
C SER A 375 5.58 -0.31 -33.58
N VAL A 376 4.26 -0.44 -33.57
CA VAL A 376 3.49 -0.42 -34.79
C VAL A 376 3.66 1.00 -35.27
N THR A 377 4.66 1.20 -36.14
CA THR A 377 4.75 2.37 -36.98
C THR A 377 3.50 2.32 -37.83
N ILE A 378 2.40 2.89 -37.35
CA ILE A 378 1.26 3.23 -38.19
C ILE A 378 1.82 4.24 -39.18
N ARG A 379 2.30 3.75 -40.34
CA ARG A 379 2.46 4.58 -41.52
C ARG A 379 1.04 5.03 -41.85
N LEU A 380 0.68 6.23 -41.38
CA LEU A 380 -0.46 6.93 -41.93
C LEU A 380 -0.26 6.98 -43.45
N PRO A 381 -1.17 6.47 -44.25
CA PRO A 381 -1.10 6.66 -45.68
C PRO A 381 -1.13 8.17 -45.93
N ALA A 382 -0.23 8.63 -46.80
CA ALA A 382 -0.14 10.03 -47.19
C ALA A 382 -1.53 10.59 -47.49
N ALA A 383 -1.88 11.71 -46.86
CA ALA A 383 -3.17 12.34 -46.96
C ALA A 383 -3.48 12.66 -48.44
N SER A 384 -4.29 11.84 -49.06
CA SER A 384 -5.02 12.19 -50.28
C SER A 384 -6.20 13.05 -49.88
N ALA A 385 -6.12 14.30 -50.24
CA ALA A 385 -7.15 15.32 -49.98
C ALA A 385 -8.48 14.91 -50.64
N ARG A 386 -9.42 14.39 -49.84
CA ARG A 386 -10.86 14.42 -50.18
C ARG A 386 -11.66 14.69 -48.90
N LYS A 387 -12.14 15.95 -48.78
CA LYS A 387 -13.16 16.37 -47.81
C LYS A 387 -14.43 15.50 -48.04
N LYS A 388 -14.75 14.63 -47.06
CA LYS A 388 -16.12 14.16 -46.89
C LYS A 388 -16.53 14.46 -45.45
N LYS A 389 -17.62 15.22 -45.32
CA LYS A 389 -18.31 15.51 -44.06
C LYS A 389 -18.76 14.19 -43.44
N ILE A 390 -18.37 13.98 -42.18
CA ILE A 390 -18.89 12.89 -41.33
C ILE A 390 -20.12 13.42 -40.59
N PRO A 391 -21.28 12.73 -40.66
CA PRO A 391 -22.45 13.13 -39.87
C PRO A 391 -22.23 12.81 -38.38
N VAL A 392 -22.58 13.78 -37.55
CA VAL A 392 -22.65 13.67 -36.10
C VAL A 392 -23.84 12.78 -35.75
N ILE A 393 -23.58 11.62 -35.15
CA ILE A 393 -24.63 10.78 -34.52
C ILE A 393 -24.69 11.18 -33.05
N PRO A 394 -25.85 11.63 -32.53
CA PRO A 394 -26.00 11.89 -31.12
C PRO A 394 -26.12 10.57 -30.35
N PHE A 395 -25.29 10.39 -29.36
CA PHE A 395 -25.49 9.34 -28.34
C PHE A 395 -26.61 9.80 -27.40
N ALA A 396 -27.72 9.07 -27.40
CA ALA A 396 -28.74 9.13 -26.38
C ALA A 396 -28.47 8.00 -25.35
N PHE A 397 -28.42 8.41 -24.06
CA PHE A 397 -28.56 7.73 -22.77
C PHE A 397 -27.89 6.38 -22.53
#